data_8ec7f35fb47385eb5b26b8c93df27d0d
#
_entry.id   8ec7f35fb47385eb5b26b8c93df27d0d
#
_cell.length_a   1.000
_cell.length_b   1.000
_cell.length_c   1.000
_cell.angle_alpha   90.00
_cell.angle_beta   90.00
_cell.angle_gamma   90.00
#
_symmetry.space_group_name_H-M   'P 1'
#
loop_
_entity.id
_entity.type
_entity.pdbx_description
1 polymer ?
#
loop_
_entity_poly.entity_id
_entity_poly.type
_entity_poly.pdbx_seq_one_letter_code
_entity_poly.pdbx_strand_id
1 'polypeptide(L)'
;SIEPILATTYSLFIIGVTSFFGAINNIKKGYVDFKIGLIFTLPSLLSIYFTRRFILPALPNKINITDKLFYNIEELILMFFAVIMLLSAVSMILKRNNIRSEKEINYFIIIIEGLVIGLVTGLVGAGGGFLIIPMLVLFGGLSMKKAIGTSLMIISLKSLIGIIGDFQLSLKIDWFFL
;
A
#
# COMPACT_ATOMS: atom_id res chain seq x y z
N SER A 1 -8.17 26.23 -4.43
CA SER A 1 -7.30 25.12 -3.95
C SER A 1 -8.19 23.95 -3.56
N ILE A 2 -7.89 22.78 -4.11
CA ILE A 2 -8.61 21.53 -3.79
C ILE A 2 -8.25 21.15 -2.36
N GLU A 3 -9.24 20.81 -1.56
CA GLU A 3 -9.00 20.33 -0.19
C GLU A 3 -8.16 19.04 -0.24
N PRO A 4 -7.16 18.85 0.65
CA PRO A 4 -6.28 17.68 0.62
C PRO A 4 -7.03 16.33 0.67
N ILE A 5 -8.16 16.29 1.38
CA ILE A 5 -9.00 15.09 1.48
C ILE A 5 -9.64 14.75 0.15
N LEU A 6 -10.17 15.75 -0.59
CA LEU A 6 -10.72 15.55 -1.93
C LEU A 6 -9.66 15.10 -2.92
N ALA A 7 -8.44 15.65 -2.85
CA ALA A 7 -7.34 15.24 -3.71
C ALA A 7 -6.94 13.78 -3.48
N THR A 8 -6.93 13.32 -2.22
CA THR A 8 -6.67 11.91 -1.90
C THR A 8 -7.79 10.99 -2.38
N THR A 9 -9.05 11.38 -2.26
CA THR A 9 -10.19 10.59 -2.75
C THR A 9 -10.17 10.46 -4.27
N TYR A 10 -9.86 11.53 -5.01
CA TYR A 10 -9.69 11.48 -6.47
C TYR A 10 -8.53 10.57 -6.88
N SER A 11 -7.40 10.67 -6.19
CA SER A 11 -6.26 9.78 -6.41
C SER A 11 -6.62 8.31 -6.19
N LEU A 12 -7.33 8.00 -5.09
CA LEU A 12 -7.79 6.64 -4.81
C LEU A 12 -8.72 6.11 -5.89
N PHE A 13 -9.61 6.96 -6.41
CA PHE A 13 -10.51 6.56 -7.49
C PHE A 13 -9.74 6.20 -8.76
N ILE A 14 -8.87 7.08 -9.23
CA ILE A 14 -8.07 6.87 -10.44
C ILE A 14 -7.20 5.63 -10.28
N ILE A 15 -6.50 5.47 -9.16
CA ILE A 15 -5.67 4.31 -8.87
C ILE A 15 -6.52 3.04 -8.78
N GLY A 16 -7.69 3.10 -8.14
CA GLY A 16 -8.60 1.98 -8.03
C GLY A 16 -9.08 1.48 -9.38
N VAL A 17 -9.56 2.39 -10.24
CA VAL A 17 -10.05 2.06 -11.59
C VAL A 17 -8.92 1.52 -12.48
N THR A 18 -7.80 2.20 -12.54
CA THR A 18 -6.65 1.76 -13.36
C THR A 18 -6.11 0.41 -12.91
N SER A 19 -5.98 0.20 -11.59
CA SER A 19 -5.54 -1.08 -11.02
C SER A 19 -6.56 -2.19 -11.27
N PHE A 20 -7.86 -1.89 -11.27
CA PHE A 20 -8.91 -2.85 -11.56
C PHE A 20 -8.80 -3.38 -12.99
N PHE A 21 -8.66 -2.51 -14.00
CA PHE A 21 -8.44 -2.94 -15.38
C PHE A 21 -7.11 -3.70 -15.53
N GLY A 22 -6.06 -3.25 -14.86
CA GLY A 22 -4.79 -3.95 -14.79
C GLY A 22 -4.90 -5.35 -14.19
N ALA A 23 -5.67 -5.49 -13.10
CA ALA A 23 -5.94 -6.77 -12.46
C ALA A 23 -6.71 -7.73 -13.38
N ILE A 24 -7.78 -7.27 -14.03
CA ILE A 24 -8.56 -8.09 -14.99
C ILE A 24 -7.68 -8.65 -16.10
N ASN A 25 -6.80 -7.81 -16.68
CA ASN A 25 -5.89 -8.27 -17.73
C ASN A 25 -4.91 -9.33 -17.23
N ASN A 26 -4.40 -9.17 -16.00
CA ASN A 26 -3.50 -10.14 -15.39
C ASN A 26 -4.23 -11.42 -14.93
N ILE A 27 -5.50 -11.33 -14.52
CA ILE A 27 -6.36 -12.51 -14.24
C ILE A 27 -6.50 -13.37 -15.49
N LYS A 28 -6.82 -12.75 -16.63
CA LYS A 28 -6.94 -13.47 -17.94
C LYS A 28 -5.64 -14.16 -18.34
N LYS A 29 -4.49 -13.65 -17.93
CA LYS A 29 -3.16 -14.23 -18.18
C LYS A 29 -2.73 -15.27 -17.13
N GLY A 30 -3.53 -15.52 -16.09
CA GLY A 30 -3.18 -16.43 -15.00
C GLY A 30 -2.07 -15.92 -14.06
N TYR A 31 -1.84 -14.60 -14.02
CA TYR A 31 -0.80 -13.98 -13.20
C TYR A 31 -1.30 -13.45 -11.86
N VAL A 32 -2.53 -13.77 -11.46
CA VAL A 32 -3.09 -13.35 -10.18
C VAL A 32 -3.25 -14.55 -9.27
N ASP A 33 -2.66 -14.45 -8.08
CA ASP A 33 -2.88 -15.40 -6.99
C ASP A 33 -3.94 -14.84 -6.04
N PHE A 34 -5.18 -15.27 -6.23
CA PHE A 34 -6.33 -14.81 -5.43
C PHE A 34 -6.16 -15.12 -3.94
N LYS A 35 -5.59 -16.30 -3.62
CA LYS A 35 -5.43 -16.74 -2.24
C LYS A 35 -4.45 -15.83 -1.50
N ILE A 36 -3.28 -15.60 -2.08
CA ILE A 36 -2.28 -14.70 -1.52
C ILE A 36 -2.83 -13.27 -1.45
N GLY A 37 -3.48 -12.81 -2.51
CA GLY A 37 -4.06 -11.48 -2.55
C GLY A 37 -5.08 -11.23 -1.44
N LEU A 38 -5.99 -12.14 -1.17
CA LEU A 38 -6.98 -12.01 -0.10
C LEU A 38 -6.35 -12.11 1.30
N ILE A 39 -5.44 -13.09 1.50
CA ILE A 39 -4.73 -13.26 2.77
C ILE A 39 -3.90 -12.04 3.12
N PHE A 40 -3.35 -11.34 2.13
CA PHE A 40 -2.63 -10.07 2.32
C PHE A 40 -3.57 -8.89 2.56
N THR A 41 -4.66 -8.79 1.77
CA THR A 41 -5.56 -7.63 1.78
C THR A 41 -6.27 -7.46 3.12
N LEU A 42 -6.82 -8.54 3.69
CA LEU A 42 -7.58 -8.47 4.93
C LEU A 42 -6.77 -7.90 6.10
N PRO A 43 -5.61 -8.46 6.48
CA PRO A 43 -4.81 -7.90 7.58
C PRO A 43 -4.28 -6.51 7.25
N SER A 44 -3.96 -6.20 5.97
CA SER A 44 -3.51 -4.87 5.62
C SER A 44 -4.59 -3.79 5.78
N LEU A 45 -5.85 -4.08 5.45
CA LEU A 45 -6.97 -3.18 5.68
C LEU A 45 -7.22 -2.93 7.17
N LEU A 46 -7.20 -3.99 7.97
CA LEU A 46 -7.31 -3.87 9.42
C LEU A 46 -6.19 -2.99 10.00
N SER A 47 -4.96 -3.23 9.56
CA SER A 47 -3.79 -2.45 9.99
C SER A 47 -3.89 -0.98 9.58
N ILE A 48 -4.33 -0.67 8.35
CA ILE A 48 -4.58 0.72 7.89
C ILE A 48 -5.63 1.39 8.78
N TYR A 49 -6.75 0.70 9.04
CA TYR A 49 -7.81 1.24 9.89
C TYR A 49 -7.28 1.55 11.30
N PHE A 50 -6.58 0.60 11.94
CA PHE A 50 -5.98 0.78 13.25
C PHE A 50 -4.98 1.94 13.27
N THR A 51 -4.12 2.02 12.28
CA THR A 51 -3.11 3.08 12.17
C THR A 51 -3.75 4.46 12.07
N ARG A 52 -4.74 4.61 11.19
CA ARG A 52 -5.43 5.90 11.00
C ARG A 52 -6.30 6.29 12.18
N ARG A 53 -6.93 5.32 12.86
CA ARG A 53 -7.85 5.59 13.96
C ARG A 53 -7.16 5.84 15.29
N PHE A 54 -6.06 5.13 15.55
CA PHE A 54 -5.40 5.14 16.87
C PHE A 54 -3.99 5.69 16.83
N ILE A 55 -3.17 5.30 15.87
CA ILE A 55 -1.76 5.68 15.84
C ILE A 55 -1.61 7.12 15.34
N LEU A 56 -2.20 7.46 14.21
CA LEU A 56 -2.04 8.77 13.60
C LEU A 56 -2.50 9.93 14.51
N PRO A 57 -3.66 9.85 15.20
CA PRO A 57 -4.08 10.91 16.14
C PRO A 57 -3.24 10.97 17.42
N ALA A 58 -2.56 9.87 17.80
CA ALA A 58 -1.71 9.81 18.98
C ALA A 58 -0.29 10.39 18.73
N LEU A 59 0.07 10.59 17.46
CA LEU A 59 1.37 11.18 17.12
C LEU A 59 1.35 12.69 17.34
N PRO A 60 2.37 13.25 18.01
CA PRO A 60 2.48 14.69 18.20
C PRO A 60 2.76 15.37 16.85
N ASN A 61 2.12 16.51 16.59
CA ASN A 61 2.27 17.24 15.31
C ASN A 61 3.71 17.74 15.07
N LYS A 62 4.51 17.89 16.13
CA LYS A 62 5.89 18.35 16.04
C LYS A 62 6.76 17.56 17.04
N ILE A 63 7.90 17.09 16.57
CA ILE A 63 8.92 16.45 17.40
C ILE A 63 10.13 17.36 17.47
N ASN A 64 10.53 17.75 18.69
CA ASN A 64 11.76 18.45 18.95
C ASN A 64 12.89 17.42 19.06
N ILE A 65 13.71 17.28 18.02
CA ILE A 65 14.88 16.38 18.05
C ILE A 65 16.09 17.11 18.62
N THR A 66 16.18 18.43 18.42
CA THR A 66 17.24 19.28 18.98
C THR A 66 16.72 20.71 19.08
N ASP A 67 17.25 21.53 20.00
CA ASP A 67 16.83 22.92 20.28
C ASP A 67 16.82 23.87 19.06
N LYS A 68 17.34 23.43 17.89
CA LYS A 68 17.43 24.24 16.66
C LYS A 68 16.72 23.62 15.43
N LEU A 69 16.23 22.38 15.51
CA LEU A 69 15.64 21.67 14.36
C LEU A 69 14.27 21.13 14.72
N PHE A 70 13.24 21.81 14.19
CA PHE A 70 11.84 21.38 14.27
C PHE A 70 11.50 20.65 12.97
N TYR A 71 11.23 19.36 13.06
CA TYR A 71 10.68 18.61 11.93
C TYR A 71 9.19 18.33 12.17
N ASN A 72 8.39 18.54 11.13
CA ASN A 72 7.01 18.07 11.13
C ASN A 72 7.02 16.55 11.06
N ILE A 73 6.14 15.90 11.81
CA ILE A 73 6.07 14.44 11.84
C ILE A 73 5.79 13.87 10.43
N GLU A 74 5.07 14.63 9.60
CA GLU A 74 4.81 14.28 8.20
C GLU A 74 6.10 14.15 7.38
N GLU A 75 7.05 15.07 7.57
CA GLU A 75 8.35 15.05 6.89
C GLU A 75 9.19 13.84 7.33
N LEU A 76 9.16 13.51 8.62
CA LEU A 76 9.85 12.32 9.15
C LEU A 76 9.24 11.02 8.61
N ILE A 77 7.91 10.94 8.53
CA ILE A 77 7.20 9.79 7.94
C ILE A 77 7.57 9.64 6.46
N LEU A 78 7.61 10.74 5.70
CA LEU A 78 8.00 10.72 4.29
C LEU A 78 9.47 10.31 4.12
N MET A 79 10.37 10.79 4.97
CA MET A 79 11.79 10.42 4.95
C MET A 79 11.98 8.93 5.26
N PHE A 80 11.32 8.42 6.30
CA PHE A 80 11.31 7.00 6.64
C PHE A 80 10.79 6.14 5.48
N PHE A 81 9.74 6.60 4.84
CA PHE A 81 9.15 5.98 3.68
C PHE A 81 10.11 5.93 2.48
N ALA A 82 10.82 7.03 2.19
CA ALA A 82 11.81 7.08 1.12
C ALA A 82 12.95 6.07 1.36
N VAL A 83 13.39 5.91 2.61
CA VAL A 83 14.39 4.90 2.98
C VAL A 83 13.88 3.48 2.73
N ILE A 84 12.64 3.17 3.13
CA ILE A 84 12.04 1.85 2.88
C ILE A 84 11.92 1.57 1.38
N MET A 85 11.54 2.58 0.58
CA MET A 85 11.48 2.43 -0.88
C MET A 85 12.86 2.11 -1.48
N LEU A 86 13.88 2.83 -1.04
CA LEU A 86 15.25 2.62 -1.52
C LEU A 86 15.76 1.23 -1.17
N LEU A 87 15.57 0.80 0.07
CA LEU A 87 15.93 -0.55 0.53
C LEU A 87 15.18 -1.65 -0.26
N SER A 88 13.89 -1.45 -0.51
CA SER A 88 13.08 -2.35 -1.33
C SER A 88 13.61 -2.46 -2.76
N ALA A 89 13.93 -1.32 -3.39
CA ALA A 89 14.46 -1.29 -4.75
C ALA A 89 15.83 -2.00 -4.84
N VAL A 90 16.75 -1.68 -3.92
CA VAL A 90 18.07 -2.32 -3.83
C VAL A 90 17.94 -3.83 -3.61
N SER A 91 17.10 -4.24 -2.67
CA SER A 91 16.87 -5.66 -2.36
C SER A 91 16.33 -6.43 -3.58
N MET A 92 15.46 -5.79 -4.36
CA MET A 92 14.87 -6.39 -5.56
C MET A 92 15.91 -6.55 -6.69
N ILE A 93 16.82 -5.60 -6.84
CA ILE A 93 17.93 -5.67 -7.81
C ILE A 93 18.91 -6.77 -7.41
N LEU A 94 19.32 -6.81 -6.14
CA LEU A 94 20.31 -7.78 -5.65
C LEU A 94 19.80 -9.23 -5.71
N LYS A 95 18.51 -9.45 -5.45
CA LYS A 95 17.92 -10.81 -5.39
C LYS A 95 17.45 -11.34 -6.75
N ARG A 96 17.59 -10.57 -7.83
CA ARG A 96 17.17 -10.95 -9.18
C ARG A 96 17.73 -12.30 -9.66
N ASN A 97 18.92 -12.70 -9.20
CA ASN A 97 19.58 -13.93 -9.65
C ASN A 97 19.12 -15.20 -8.91
N ASN A 98 18.40 -15.12 -7.78
CA ASN A 98 18.08 -16.27 -6.93
C ASN A 98 16.58 -16.64 -6.87
N ILE A 99 15.72 -16.06 -7.74
CA ILE A 99 14.25 -16.26 -7.69
C ILE A 99 13.79 -17.62 -8.27
N ARG A 100 14.71 -18.56 -8.51
CA ARG A 100 14.38 -19.90 -9.07
C ARG A 100 14.00 -20.95 -8.03
N SER A 101 14.04 -20.66 -6.75
CA SER A 101 13.58 -21.62 -5.74
C SER A 101 12.08 -21.42 -5.51
N GLU A 102 11.27 -22.42 -5.85
CA GLU A 102 9.90 -22.55 -5.37
C GLU A 102 9.95 -22.70 -3.85
N LYS A 103 10.08 -21.56 -3.15
CA LYS A 103 9.91 -21.54 -1.70
C LYS A 103 8.47 -21.88 -1.39
N GLU A 104 8.27 -22.82 -0.49
CA GLU A 104 6.94 -23.07 0.07
C GLU A 104 6.34 -21.76 0.56
N ILE A 105 5.13 -21.45 0.09
CA ILE A 105 4.43 -20.21 0.43
C ILE A 105 4.02 -20.29 1.89
N ASN A 106 4.65 -19.49 2.73
CA ASN A 106 4.29 -19.39 4.13
C ASN A 106 3.22 -18.31 4.31
N TYR A 107 1.95 -18.71 4.43
CA TYR A 107 0.83 -17.81 4.61
C TYR A 107 0.93 -16.93 5.86
N PHE A 108 1.60 -17.41 6.91
CA PHE A 108 1.83 -16.62 8.13
C PHE A 108 2.72 -15.41 7.86
N ILE A 109 3.76 -15.58 7.03
CA ILE A 109 4.61 -14.46 6.60
C ILE A 109 3.79 -13.44 5.82
N ILE A 110 2.91 -13.87 4.91
CA ILE A 110 2.05 -12.99 4.10
C ILE A 110 1.10 -12.16 4.99
N ILE A 111 0.56 -12.76 6.06
CA ILE A 111 -0.27 -12.03 7.04
C ILE A 111 0.55 -10.93 7.73
N ILE A 112 1.75 -11.27 8.21
CA ILE A 112 2.64 -10.29 8.85
C ILE A 112 3.02 -9.17 7.88
N GLU A 113 3.36 -9.51 6.63
CA GLU A 113 3.63 -8.53 5.58
C GLU A 113 2.44 -7.60 5.35
N GLY A 114 1.23 -8.16 5.27
CA GLY A 114 0.01 -7.38 5.15
C GLY A 114 -0.17 -6.39 6.30
N LEU A 115 0.07 -6.82 7.54
CA LEU A 115 0.00 -5.96 8.74
C LEU A 115 1.04 -4.84 8.68
N VAL A 116 2.31 -5.17 8.39
CA VAL A 116 3.42 -4.19 8.34
C VAL A 116 3.18 -3.17 7.22
N ILE A 117 2.83 -3.64 6.02
CA ILE A 117 2.55 -2.74 4.90
C ILE A 117 1.30 -1.91 5.16
N GLY A 118 0.29 -2.49 5.79
CA GLY A 118 -0.90 -1.76 6.21
C GLY A 118 -0.58 -0.63 7.18
N LEU A 119 0.30 -0.87 8.15
CA LEU A 119 0.78 0.14 9.09
C LEU A 119 1.50 1.27 8.37
N VAL A 120 2.51 0.95 7.55
CA VAL A 120 3.28 1.95 6.78
C VAL A 120 2.37 2.74 5.85
N THR A 121 1.46 2.07 5.14
CA THR A 121 0.49 2.70 4.24
C THR A 121 -0.48 3.61 5.00
N GLY A 122 -0.91 3.18 6.19
CA GLY A 122 -1.79 3.97 7.06
C GLY A 122 -1.15 5.26 7.52
N LEU A 123 0.15 5.25 7.83
CA LEU A 123 0.92 6.43 8.23
C LEU A 123 1.13 7.40 7.06
N VAL A 124 1.53 6.89 5.91
CA VAL A 124 1.89 7.72 4.74
C VAL A 124 0.66 8.22 3.97
N GLY A 125 -0.44 7.48 4.02
CA GLY A 125 -1.66 7.85 3.28
C GLY A 125 -1.63 7.53 1.78
N ALA A 126 -0.51 7.07 1.22
CA ALA A 126 -0.26 6.92 -0.22
C ALA A 126 -0.71 5.58 -0.83
N GLY A 127 -1.69 4.89 -0.25
CA GLY A 127 -2.19 3.61 -0.80
C GLY A 127 -1.21 2.42 -0.78
N GLY A 128 0.10 2.66 -0.60
CA GLY A 128 1.19 1.68 -0.39
C GLY A 128 1.38 0.63 -1.49
N GLY A 129 0.77 0.83 -2.66
CA GLY A 129 0.76 -0.18 -3.72
C GLY A 129 2.14 -0.60 -4.22
N PHE A 130 3.10 0.32 -4.26
CA PHE A 130 4.45 0.05 -4.73
C PHE A 130 5.30 -0.80 -3.76
N LEU A 131 4.99 -0.83 -2.44
CA LEU A 131 5.64 -1.73 -1.49
C LEU A 131 5.15 -3.17 -1.58
N ILE A 132 3.94 -3.38 -2.10
CA ILE A 132 3.32 -4.72 -2.19
C ILE A 132 4.14 -5.62 -3.13
N ILE A 133 4.57 -5.10 -4.28
CA ILE A 133 5.31 -5.88 -5.27
C ILE A 133 6.61 -6.47 -4.71
N PRO A 134 7.55 -5.65 -4.17
CA PRO A 134 8.80 -6.20 -3.62
C PRO A 134 8.56 -7.17 -2.46
N MET A 135 7.58 -6.93 -1.60
CA MET A 135 7.26 -7.83 -0.49
C MET A 135 6.76 -9.18 -0.99
N LEU A 136 5.80 -9.20 -1.90
CA LEU A 136 5.30 -10.45 -2.49
C LEU A 136 6.39 -11.25 -3.23
N VAL A 137 7.39 -10.56 -3.81
CA VAL A 137 8.53 -11.21 -4.47
C VAL A 137 9.55 -11.72 -3.46
N LEU A 138 9.91 -10.89 -2.47
CA LEU A 138 11.01 -11.17 -1.55
C LEU A 138 10.63 -12.20 -0.49
N PHE A 139 9.44 -12.10 0.04
CA PHE A 139 8.96 -12.88 1.17
C PHE A 139 7.77 -13.77 0.81
N GLY A 140 6.85 -13.31 -0.04
CA GLY A 140 5.72 -14.10 -0.51
C GLY A 140 6.10 -15.20 -1.51
N GLY A 141 7.35 -15.22 -2.01
CA GLY A 141 7.84 -16.26 -2.93
C GLY A 141 7.20 -16.20 -4.32
N LEU A 142 6.48 -15.14 -4.66
CA LEU A 142 5.86 -15.01 -5.98
C LEU A 142 6.89 -14.62 -7.05
N SER A 143 6.70 -15.17 -8.25
CA SER A 143 7.43 -14.66 -9.42
C SER A 143 7.02 -13.21 -9.68
N MET A 144 7.91 -12.41 -10.30
CA MET A 144 7.67 -11.00 -10.60
C MET A 144 6.33 -10.74 -11.31
N LYS A 145 5.99 -11.58 -12.30
CA LYS A 145 4.73 -11.46 -13.06
C LYS A 145 3.51 -11.70 -12.17
N LYS A 146 3.56 -12.72 -11.31
CA LYS A 146 2.48 -13.00 -10.35
C LYS A 146 2.39 -11.93 -9.28
N ALA A 147 3.51 -11.42 -8.78
CA ALA A 147 3.52 -10.34 -7.80
C ALA A 147 2.88 -9.06 -8.36
N ILE A 148 3.18 -8.68 -9.61
CA ILE A 148 2.55 -7.53 -10.27
C ILE A 148 1.05 -7.74 -10.43
N GLY A 149 0.61 -8.89 -10.96
CA GLY A 149 -0.81 -9.18 -11.14
C GLY A 149 -1.58 -9.18 -9.81
N THR A 150 -1.03 -9.84 -8.80
CA THR A 150 -1.63 -9.93 -7.46
C THR A 150 -1.64 -8.58 -6.75
N SER A 151 -0.58 -7.76 -6.89
CA SER A 151 -0.54 -6.42 -6.31
C SER A 151 -1.59 -5.50 -6.90
N LEU A 152 -1.82 -5.54 -8.23
CA LEU A 152 -2.88 -4.76 -8.88
C LEU A 152 -4.27 -5.13 -8.33
N MET A 153 -4.53 -6.41 -8.09
CA MET A 153 -5.77 -6.86 -7.44
C MET A 153 -5.89 -6.31 -6.02
N ILE A 154 -4.82 -6.40 -5.22
CA ILE A 154 -4.80 -5.88 -3.84
C ILE A 154 -5.04 -4.37 -3.82
N ILE A 155 -4.36 -3.61 -4.70
CA ILE A 155 -4.50 -2.16 -4.81
C ILE A 155 -5.93 -1.78 -5.18
N SER A 156 -6.51 -2.47 -6.18
CA SER A 156 -7.89 -2.25 -6.61
C SER A 156 -8.88 -2.45 -5.46
N LEU A 157 -8.78 -3.57 -4.74
CA LEU A 157 -9.65 -3.85 -3.59
C LEU A 157 -9.49 -2.80 -2.48
N LYS A 158 -8.26 -2.43 -2.14
CA LYS A 158 -7.99 -1.43 -1.11
C LYS A 158 -8.52 -0.05 -1.49
N SER A 159 -8.33 0.36 -2.75
CA SER A 159 -8.79 1.65 -3.24
C SER A 159 -10.31 1.73 -3.28
N LEU A 160 -10.99 0.68 -3.75
CA LEU A 160 -12.46 0.64 -3.76
C LEU A 160 -13.05 0.70 -2.34
N ILE A 161 -12.45 -0.04 -1.39
CA ILE A 161 -12.88 0.02 0.02
C ILE A 161 -12.58 1.39 0.63
N GLY A 162 -11.44 2.01 0.28
CA GLY A 162 -11.07 3.35 0.72
C GLY A 162 -12.09 4.40 0.27
N ILE A 163 -12.50 4.34 -0.99
CA ILE A 163 -13.53 5.24 -1.55
C ILE A 163 -14.87 5.09 -0.83
N ILE A 164 -15.31 3.85 -0.54
CA ILE A 164 -16.56 3.62 0.20
C ILE A 164 -16.49 4.29 1.59
N GLY A 165 -15.33 4.24 2.25
CA GLY A 165 -15.12 4.94 3.51
C GLY A 165 -15.22 6.46 3.37
N ASP A 166 -14.68 7.04 2.31
CA ASP A 166 -14.70 8.48 2.05
C ASP A 166 -16.11 8.98 1.68
N PHE A 167 -16.93 8.18 0.99
CA PHE A 167 -18.33 8.51 0.71
C PHE A 167 -19.18 8.73 1.97
N GLN A 168 -18.87 8.05 3.07
CA GLN A 168 -19.56 8.22 4.34
C GLN A 168 -19.27 9.58 4.99
N LEU A 169 -18.19 10.26 4.59
CA LEU A 169 -17.81 11.58 5.08
C LEU A 169 -18.55 12.73 4.39
N SER A 170 -19.57 12.44 3.58
CA SER A 170 -20.41 13.45 2.86
C SER A 170 -19.59 14.44 2.01
N LEU A 171 -18.47 14.00 1.45
CA LEU A 171 -17.65 14.83 0.57
C LEU A 171 -18.42 15.13 -0.73
N LYS A 172 -18.48 16.39 -1.11
CA LYS A 172 -19.04 16.81 -2.41
C LYS A 172 -18.02 16.49 -3.50
N ILE A 173 -18.15 15.32 -4.10
CA ILE A 173 -17.31 14.89 -5.20
C ILE A 173 -17.77 15.58 -6.48
N ASP A 174 -16.87 16.32 -7.12
CA ASP A 174 -17.12 16.88 -8.44
C ASP A 174 -16.83 15.82 -9.51
N TRP A 175 -17.89 15.19 -10.01
CA TRP A 175 -17.82 14.14 -11.02
C TRP A 175 -17.35 14.64 -12.40
N PHE A 176 -17.42 15.96 -12.63
CA PHE A 176 -16.94 16.55 -13.87
C PHE A 176 -15.42 16.70 -13.89
N PHE A 177 -14.79 16.74 -12.72
CA PHE A 177 -13.34 16.82 -12.58
C PHE A 177 -12.65 15.44 -12.65
N LEU A 178 -13.36 14.35 -12.36
CA LEU A 178 -12.89 12.95 -12.42
C LEU A 178 -12.92 12.41 -13.85
#